data_14fd8cc54a7eab38ab8a497d608247a1
#
_entry.id   14fd8cc54a7eab38ab8a497d608247a1
#
_cell.length_a   1.000
_cell.length_b   1.000
_cell.length_c   1.000
_cell.angle_alpha   90.00
_cell.angle_beta   90.00
_cell.angle_gamma   90.00
#
_symmetry.space_group_name_H-M   'P 1'
#
loop_
_entity.id
_entity.type
_entity.pdbx_description
1 polymer ?
#
loop_
_entity_poly.entity_id
_entity_poly.type
_entity_poly.pdbx_seq_one_letter_code
_entity_poly.pdbx_strand_id
1 'polypeptide(L)'
;MLPNTMVVMALRAESAGVFEAAGVPVLYCGVGKVNAAIALTRELTRYSLQDQAMPLVLNFGSAGSRRHAAGTLAQCHEFVQRDMDVSGLGFALGVTPYDDAPECLRFEPIFTQLPSAVCGSGDSFSTGLVGVDCAVVDMEAYALAKTCWSHRAPFACAKYVTDGADHAAADDWHSNVHKAADEFLSLYQAVVR
;
A
#
# COMPACT_ATOMS: atom_id res chain seq x y z
N MET A 1 -3.52 -17.22 19.82
CA MET A 1 -2.19 -17.19 19.17
C MET A 1 -2.13 -15.83 18.46
N LEU A 2 -1.08 -15.04 18.72
CA LEU A 2 -0.92 -13.74 18.04
C LEU A 2 -0.88 -13.99 16.52
N PRO A 3 -1.52 -13.15 15.72
CA PRO A 3 -1.48 -13.33 14.28
C PRO A 3 -0.03 -13.20 13.78
N ASN A 4 0.38 -14.13 12.90
CA ASN A 4 1.64 -13.98 12.20
C ASN A 4 1.50 -12.77 11.26
N THR A 5 2.30 -11.74 11.48
CA THR A 5 2.21 -10.47 10.74
C THR A 5 3.52 -10.14 10.05
N MET A 6 3.43 -9.48 8.90
CA MET A 6 4.58 -8.96 8.14
C MET A 6 4.31 -7.49 7.80
N VAL A 7 5.12 -6.59 8.35
CA VAL A 7 5.04 -5.16 8.02
C VAL A 7 5.83 -4.88 6.74
N VAL A 8 5.22 -4.16 5.80
CA VAL A 8 5.83 -3.75 4.53
C VAL A 8 5.70 -2.25 4.37
N MET A 9 6.81 -1.59 4.09
CA MET A 9 6.91 -0.17 3.73
C MET A 9 7.80 -0.01 2.50
N ALA A 10 7.64 1.06 1.73
CA ALA A 10 8.51 1.32 0.60
C ALA A 10 9.90 1.77 1.07
N LEU A 11 9.96 2.72 1.98
CA LEU A 11 11.18 3.42 2.39
C LEU A 11 11.36 3.48 3.91
N ARG A 12 12.63 3.52 4.34
CA ARG A 12 12.97 3.74 5.76
C ARG A 12 12.50 5.10 6.29
N ALA A 13 12.32 6.08 5.42
CA ALA A 13 11.77 7.38 5.80
C ALA A 13 10.34 7.28 6.37
N GLU A 14 9.57 6.29 5.94
CA GLU A 14 8.19 6.06 6.41
C GLU A 14 8.13 5.46 7.81
N SER A 15 9.11 4.61 8.18
CA SER A 15 9.22 4.08 9.55
C SER A 15 9.91 5.04 10.51
N ALA A 16 10.72 5.97 10.00
CA ALA A 16 11.50 6.94 10.77
C ALA A 16 12.31 6.31 11.93
N GLY A 17 12.66 5.02 11.85
CA GLY A 17 13.33 4.26 12.90
C GLY A 17 12.44 3.81 14.06
N VAL A 18 11.15 4.14 14.06
CA VAL A 18 10.21 3.85 15.17
C VAL A 18 9.95 2.35 15.29
N PHE A 19 9.77 1.65 14.17
CA PHE A 19 9.55 0.20 14.15
C PHE A 19 10.79 -0.55 14.59
N GLU A 20 11.97 -0.13 14.13
CA GLU A 20 13.25 -0.70 14.52
C GLU A 20 13.51 -0.54 16.02
N ALA A 21 13.21 0.63 16.58
CA ALA A 21 13.33 0.89 18.02
C ALA A 21 12.36 0.02 18.85
N ALA A 22 11.21 -0.32 18.28
CA ALA A 22 10.23 -1.21 18.90
C ALA A 22 10.56 -2.71 18.68
N GLY A 23 11.64 -3.04 17.96
CA GLY A 23 12.02 -4.42 17.64
C GLY A 23 11.09 -5.09 16.62
N VAL A 24 10.33 -4.33 15.84
CA VAL A 24 9.41 -4.82 14.83
C VAL A 24 10.12 -4.88 13.47
N PRO A 25 10.29 -6.08 12.86
CA PRO A 25 10.91 -6.18 11.55
C PRO A 25 10.03 -5.55 10.47
N VAL A 26 10.64 -4.80 9.56
CA VAL A 26 9.98 -4.19 8.41
C VAL A 26 10.63 -4.70 7.13
N LEU A 27 9.82 -5.18 6.19
CA LEU A 27 10.24 -5.45 4.82
C LEU A 27 10.20 -4.12 4.04
N TYR A 28 11.35 -3.56 3.74
CA TYR A 28 11.47 -2.40 2.86
C TYR A 28 11.51 -2.86 1.41
N CYS A 29 10.40 -2.67 0.71
CA CYS A 29 10.23 -3.21 -0.64
C CYS A 29 10.85 -2.34 -1.74
N GLY A 30 11.20 -1.09 -1.45
CA GLY A 30 11.62 -0.10 -2.47
C GLY A 30 10.43 0.55 -3.16
N VAL A 31 10.72 1.58 -3.96
CA VAL A 31 9.71 2.36 -4.68
C VAL A 31 9.29 1.64 -5.95
N GLY A 32 7.99 1.69 -6.24
CA GLY A 32 7.37 1.23 -7.47
C GLY A 32 6.85 -0.21 -7.44
N LYS A 33 5.88 -0.47 -8.32
CA LYS A 33 5.13 -1.74 -8.37
C LYS A 33 6.03 -2.97 -8.56
N VAL A 34 7.05 -2.85 -9.40
CA VAL A 34 7.96 -3.97 -9.70
C VAL A 34 8.78 -4.36 -8.48
N ASN A 35 9.38 -3.38 -7.78
CA ASN A 35 10.16 -3.63 -6.58
C ASN A 35 9.28 -4.22 -5.47
N ALA A 36 8.10 -3.67 -5.27
CA ALA A 36 7.13 -4.15 -4.28
C ALA A 36 6.72 -5.60 -4.53
N ALA A 37 6.37 -5.93 -5.78
CA ALA A 37 6.01 -7.30 -6.17
C ALA A 37 7.17 -8.29 -5.94
N ILE A 38 8.39 -7.95 -6.38
CA ILE A 38 9.57 -8.82 -6.23
C ILE A 38 9.87 -9.08 -4.75
N ALA A 39 9.90 -8.01 -3.94
CA ALA A 39 10.25 -8.12 -2.52
C ALA A 39 9.25 -9.00 -1.77
N LEU A 40 7.94 -8.72 -1.91
CA LEU A 40 6.91 -9.45 -1.20
C LEU A 40 6.76 -10.89 -1.71
N THR A 41 6.82 -11.12 -3.03
CA THR A 41 6.76 -12.48 -3.59
C THR A 41 7.87 -13.36 -3.03
N ARG A 42 9.09 -12.83 -2.91
CA ARG A 42 10.23 -13.57 -2.34
C ARG A 42 9.95 -14.03 -0.91
N GLU A 43 9.38 -13.16 -0.09
CA GLU A 43 9.06 -13.50 1.31
C GLU A 43 7.88 -14.48 1.40
N LEU A 44 6.76 -14.24 0.71
CA LEU A 44 5.61 -15.14 0.75
C LEU A 44 5.92 -16.53 0.16
N THR A 45 6.79 -16.60 -0.85
CA THR A 45 7.28 -17.89 -1.37
C THR A 45 8.03 -18.68 -0.31
N ARG A 46 8.81 -18.04 0.58
CA ARG A 46 9.48 -18.73 1.69
C ARG A 46 8.48 -19.37 2.65
N TYR A 47 7.37 -18.68 2.97
CA TYR A 47 6.29 -19.26 3.77
C TYR A 47 5.68 -20.49 3.09
N SER A 48 5.40 -20.39 1.78
CA SER A 48 4.87 -21.54 1.02
C SER A 48 5.82 -22.74 1.02
N LEU A 49 7.12 -22.53 0.79
CA LEU A 49 8.13 -23.58 0.75
C LEU A 49 8.37 -24.24 2.11
N GLN A 50 8.07 -23.56 3.20
CA GLN A 50 8.19 -24.04 4.57
C GLN A 50 6.88 -24.60 5.12
N ASP A 51 5.83 -24.70 4.28
CA ASP A 51 4.48 -25.13 4.68
C ASP A 51 3.90 -24.33 5.86
N GLN A 52 4.25 -23.05 5.92
CA GLN A 52 3.79 -22.13 6.96
C GLN A 52 2.51 -21.43 6.53
N ALA A 53 1.64 -21.11 7.51
CA ALA A 53 0.48 -20.26 7.26
C ALA A 53 0.93 -18.86 6.79
N MET A 54 0.26 -18.34 5.76
CA MET A 54 0.55 -17.00 5.25
C MET A 54 0.38 -15.94 6.34
N PRO A 55 1.31 -14.98 6.45
CA PRO A 55 1.19 -13.89 7.40
C PRO A 55 0.09 -12.90 6.96
N LEU A 56 -0.49 -12.19 7.92
CA LEU A 56 -1.21 -10.95 7.62
C LEU A 56 -0.17 -9.89 7.20
N VAL A 57 -0.22 -9.48 5.94
CA VAL A 57 0.66 -8.44 5.40
C VAL A 57 0.05 -7.07 5.72
N LEU A 58 0.81 -6.25 6.44
CA LEU A 58 0.43 -4.91 6.84
C LEU A 58 1.27 -3.90 6.04
N ASN A 59 0.66 -3.24 5.07
CA ASN A 59 1.30 -2.17 4.32
C ASN A 59 1.02 -0.81 4.98
N PHE A 60 2.07 -0.15 5.42
CA PHE A 60 2.05 1.23 5.87
C PHE A 60 2.89 2.09 4.94
N GLY A 61 2.46 3.31 4.68
CA GLY A 61 3.21 4.20 3.80
C GLY A 61 2.49 5.51 3.50
N SER A 62 3.21 6.38 2.79
CA SER A 62 2.72 7.68 2.33
C SER A 62 1.84 7.56 1.08
N ALA A 63 0.98 8.55 0.87
CA ALA A 63 0.17 8.71 -0.33
C ALA A 63 -0.17 10.18 -0.58
N GLY A 64 -0.38 10.54 -1.85
CA GLY A 64 -1.00 11.79 -2.23
C GLY A 64 -2.52 11.69 -2.29
N SER A 65 -3.24 12.79 -2.05
CA SER A 65 -4.69 12.81 -2.16
C SER A 65 -5.24 14.18 -2.53
N ARG A 66 -6.23 14.20 -3.41
CA ARG A 66 -7.06 15.37 -3.68
C ARG A 66 -8.40 15.37 -2.93
N ARG A 67 -8.72 14.25 -2.25
CA ARG A 67 -9.99 14.07 -1.52
C ARG A 67 -9.81 14.13 -0.02
N HIS A 68 -8.62 13.81 0.48
CA HIS A 68 -8.28 13.87 1.90
C HIS A 68 -7.20 14.92 2.11
N ALA A 69 -7.31 15.69 3.18
CA ALA A 69 -6.31 16.68 3.55
C ALA A 69 -4.99 16.01 3.95
N ALA A 70 -3.87 16.68 3.72
CA ALA A 70 -2.58 16.27 4.27
C ALA A 70 -2.68 16.11 5.80
N GLY A 71 -2.06 15.07 6.33
CA GLY A 71 -2.20 14.69 7.73
C GLY A 71 -3.30 13.65 7.99
N THR A 72 -4.13 13.31 7.01
CA THR A 72 -5.14 12.25 7.17
C THR A 72 -4.49 10.88 7.11
N LEU A 73 -4.80 10.04 8.10
CA LEU A 73 -4.52 8.60 8.04
C LEU A 73 -5.77 7.88 7.53
N ALA A 74 -5.66 7.15 6.42
CA ALA A 74 -6.76 6.47 5.78
C ALA A 74 -6.49 4.97 5.66
N GLN A 75 -7.53 4.15 5.90
CA GLN A 75 -7.51 2.73 5.59
C GLN A 75 -7.78 2.51 4.10
N CYS A 76 -6.92 1.75 3.44
CA CYS A 76 -7.16 1.28 2.09
C CYS A 76 -7.50 -0.21 2.09
N HIS A 77 -8.65 -0.57 1.54
CA HIS A 77 -9.08 -1.96 1.41
C HIS A 77 -9.54 -2.29 -0.02
N GLU A 78 -9.51 -1.30 -0.91
CA GLU A 78 -9.75 -1.42 -2.34
C GLU A 78 -8.54 -0.85 -3.09
N PHE A 79 -8.02 -1.60 -4.09
CA PHE A 79 -6.80 -1.25 -4.80
C PHE A 79 -7.00 -1.36 -6.30
N VAL A 80 -6.58 -0.33 -7.04
CA VAL A 80 -6.67 -0.23 -8.49
C VAL A 80 -5.31 0.14 -9.09
N GLN A 81 -5.04 -0.34 -10.30
CA GLN A 81 -3.82 0.00 -11.04
C GLN A 81 -4.08 1.23 -11.91
N ARG A 82 -3.75 2.44 -11.42
CA ARG A 82 -4.14 3.70 -12.04
C ARG A 82 -3.45 4.05 -13.35
N ASP A 83 -2.32 3.43 -13.63
CA ASP A 83 -1.47 3.68 -14.80
C ASP A 83 -1.47 2.56 -15.85
N MET A 84 -2.32 1.54 -15.67
CA MET A 84 -2.54 0.53 -16.69
C MET A 84 -3.50 1.10 -17.74
N ASP A 85 -2.96 1.48 -18.88
CA ASP A 85 -3.74 2.01 -20.01
C ASP A 85 -3.49 1.18 -21.27
N VAL A 86 -4.45 0.36 -21.59
CA VAL A 86 -4.52 -0.44 -22.82
C VAL A 86 -5.86 -0.20 -23.53
N SER A 87 -6.42 1.00 -23.36
CA SER A 87 -7.68 1.43 -23.98
C SER A 87 -7.64 1.34 -25.51
N GLY A 88 -6.46 1.51 -26.11
CA GLY A 88 -6.24 1.29 -27.54
C GLY A 88 -6.53 -0.15 -28.03
N LEU A 89 -6.58 -1.12 -27.12
CA LEU A 89 -6.98 -2.51 -27.39
C LEU A 89 -8.43 -2.81 -26.99
N GLY A 90 -9.20 -1.79 -26.56
CA GLY A 90 -10.61 -1.92 -26.19
C GLY A 90 -10.86 -2.32 -24.73
N PHE A 91 -9.85 -2.30 -23.88
CA PHE A 91 -9.99 -2.54 -22.44
C PHE A 91 -10.23 -1.22 -21.69
N ALA A 92 -10.91 -1.28 -20.55
CA ALA A 92 -11.08 -0.11 -19.68
C ALA A 92 -9.74 0.27 -19.03
N LEU A 93 -9.61 1.55 -18.68
CA LEU A 93 -8.44 2.06 -17.95
C LEU A 93 -8.33 1.36 -16.58
N GLY A 94 -7.13 0.97 -16.19
CA GLY A 94 -6.86 0.22 -14.96
C GLY A 94 -6.97 -1.30 -15.10
N VAL A 95 -7.53 -1.79 -16.20
CA VAL A 95 -7.69 -3.23 -16.45
C VAL A 95 -6.45 -3.84 -17.07
N THR A 96 -5.91 -4.88 -16.43
CA THR A 96 -4.84 -5.70 -17.01
C THR A 96 -5.47 -6.75 -17.94
N PRO A 97 -5.17 -6.73 -19.25
CA PRO A 97 -5.73 -7.70 -20.19
C PRO A 97 -5.37 -9.13 -19.84
N TYR A 98 -6.33 -10.04 -20.03
CA TYR A 98 -6.11 -11.50 -19.88
C TYR A 98 -5.61 -11.92 -18.49
N ASP A 99 -5.87 -11.11 -17.47
CA ASP A 99 -5.52 -11.39 -16.08
C ASP A 99 -6.75 -11.95 -15.35
N ASP A 100 -6.56 -12.97 -14.52
CA ASP A 100 -7.63 -13.56 -13.70
C ASP A 100 -7.97 -12.69 -12.48
N ALA A 101 -7.12 -11.71 -12.14
CA ALA A 101 -7.39 -10.80 -11.03
C ALA A 101 -8.50 -9.80 -11.37
N PRO A 102 -9.39 -9.47 -10.43
CA PRO A 102 -10.41 -8.45 -10.65
C PRO A 102 -9.78 -7.07 -10.85
N GLU A 103 -10.48 -6.17 -11.57
CA GLU A 103 -10.05 -4.78 -11.83
C GLU A 103 -9.76 -4.02 -10.53
N CYS A 104 -10.55 -4.28 -9.51
CA CYS A 104 -10.37 -3.73 -8.16
C CYS A 104 -10.17 -4.88 -7.18
N LEU A 105 -9.00 -4.96 -6.59
CA LEU A 105 -8.69 -5.92 -5.54
C LEU A 105 -9.30 -5.45 -4.23
N ARG A 106 -10.03 -6.34 -3.53
CA ARG A 106 -10.70 -6.04 -2.26
C ARG A 106 -10.25 -6.98 -1.18
N PHE A 107 -9.99 -6.41 0.00
CA PHE A 107 -9.65 -7.13 1.22
C PHE A 107 -10.53 -6.67 2.37
N GLU A 108 -10.65 -7.51 3.41
CA GLU A 108 -11.42 -7.15 4.59
C GLU A 108 -10.79 -5.95 5.32
N PRO A 109 -11.58 -4.93 5.65
CA PRO A 109 -11.09 -3.76 6.36
C PRO A 109 -10.74 -4.12 7.82
N ILE A 110 -9.51 -3.81 8.24
CA ILE A 110 -9.01 -4.07 9.61
C ILE A 110 -8.98 -2.79 10.46
N PHE A 111 -8.63 -1.67 9.86
CA PHE A 111 -8.51 -0.38 10.56
C PHE A 111 -9.82 0.43 10.48
N THR A 112 -10.92 -0.18 10.93
CA THR A 112 -12.28 0.37 10.75
C THR A 112 -12.54 1.72 11.42
N GLN A 113 -11.67 2.14 12.33
CA GLN A 113 -11.68 3.46 12.96
C GLN A 113 -11.19 4.59 12.03
N LEU A 114 -10.50 4.24 10.93
CA LEU A 114 -9.98 5.19 9.98
C LEU A 114 -10.97 5.42 8.81
N PRO A 115 -10.96 6.60 8.17
CA PRO A 115 -11.70 6.80 6.94
C PRO A 115 -11.23 5.81 5.86
N SER A 116 -12.19 5.25 5.12
CA SER A 116 -11.92 4.32 4.02
C SER A 116 -11.55 5.05 2.73
N ALA A 117 -10.59 4.48 1.99
CA ALA A 117 -10.14 5.01 0.71
C ALA A 117 -9.87 3.90 -0.30
N VAL A 118 -10.18 4.18 -1.57
CA VAL A 118 -9.66 3.41 -2.72
C VAL A 118 -8.24 3.91 -3.01
N CYS A 119 -7.27 3.00 -3.06
CA CYS A 119 -5.88 3.33 -3.38
C CYS A 119 -5.57 3.02 -4.85
N GLY A 120 -5.12 4.02 -5.59
CA GLY A 120 -4.66 3.88 -6.98
C GLY A 120 -3.14 3.90 -7.07
N SER A 121 -2.53 2.75 -7.42
CA SER A 121 -1.06 2.67 -7.55
C SER A 121 -0.59 2.83 -9.00
N GLY A 122 0.55 3.49 -9.18
CA GLY A 122 1.21 3.65 -10.48
C GLY A 122 2.66 4.06 -10.35
N ASP A 123 3.49 3.73 -11.35
CA ASP A 123 4.94 3.98 -11.35
C ASP A 123 5.33 5.41 -11.77
N SER A 124 4.44 6.36 -11.47
CA SER A 124 4.71 7.78 -11.64
C SER A 124 4.29 8.55 -10.39
N PHE A 125 5.09 9.51 -9.98
CA PHE A 125 4.70 10.46 -8.94
C PHE A 125 3.55 11.32 -9.47
N SER A 126 2.38 11.26 -8.81
CA SER A 126 1.18 11.93 -9.33
C SER A 126 1.17 13.41 -8.94
N THR A 127 1.15 14.28 -9.93
CA THR A 127 1.02 15.74 -9.78
C THR A 127 -0.24 16.28 -10.45
N GLY A 128 -1.20 15.40 -10.74
CA GLY A 128 -2.40 15.77 -11.50
C GLY A 128 -3.55 14.79 -11.36
N LEU A 129 -4.56 14.94 -12.21
CA LEU A 129 -5.70 14.03 -12.27
C LEU A 129 -5.25 12.65 -12.77
N VAL A 130 -5.76 11.61 -12.14
CA VAL A 130 -5.64 10.24 -12.60
C VAL A 130 -6.97 9.81 -13.23
N GLY A 131 -6.88 9.01 -14.30
CA GLY A 131 -8.07 8.60 -15.06
C GLY A 131 -8.91 7.52 -14.37
N VAL A 132 -8.35 6.84 -13.37
CA VAL A 132 -9.05 5.81 -12.58
C VAL A 132 -9.58 6.42 -11.29
N ASP A 133 -10.80 6.06 -10.89
CA ASP A 133 -11.40 6.59 -9.66
C ASP A 133 -10.71 6.01 -8.42
N CYS A 134 -9.97 6.86 -7.71
CA CYS A 134 -9.31 6.53 -6.46
C CYS A 134 -9.25 7.76 -5.53
N ALA A 135 -9.21 7.53 -4.23
CA ALA A 135 -9.21 8.58 -3.23
C ALA A 135 -7.78 8.98 -2.82
N VAL A 136 -6.86 8.03 -2.81
CA VAL A 136 -5.45 8.23 -2.54
C VAL A 136 -4.61 7.60 -3.64
N VAL A 137 -3.41 8.15 -3.89
CA VAL A 137 -2.48 7.66 -4.91
C VAL A 137 -1.13 7.31 -4.28
N ASP A 138 -0.60 6.17 -4.65
CA ASP A 138 0.74 5.72 -4.25
C ASP A 138 1.48 5.05 -5.41
N MET A 139 2.57 4.34 -5.10
CA MET A 139 3.37 3.65 -6.12
C MET A 139 3.49 2.13 -5.89
N GLU A 140 2.96 1.55 -4.81
CA GLU A 140 3.23 0.15 -4.42
C GLU A 140 2.00 -0.67 -4.04
N ALA A 141 0.98 -0.08 -3.41
CA ALA A 141 -0.06 -0.82 -2.70
C ALA A 141 -0.83 -1.82 -3.58
N TYR A 142 -1.13 -1.48 -4.84
CA TYR A 142 -1.75 -2.43 -5.77
C TYR A 142 -0.87 -3.65 -6.02
N ALA A 143 0.44 -3.46 -6.19
CA ALA A 143 1.36 -4.57 -6.44
C ALA A 143 1.48 -5.49 -5.21
N LEU A 144 1.52 -4.91 -4.00
CA LEU A 144 1.49 -5.65 -2.75
C LEU A 144 0.16 -6.41 -2.59
N ALA A 145 -0.97 -5.74 -2.82
CA ALA A 145 -2.30 -6.34 -2.78
C ALA A 145 -2.43 -7.50 -3.78
N LYS A 146 -1.96 -7.31 -5.03
CA LYS A 146 -1.98 -8.35 -6.06
C LYS A 146 -1.11 -9.55 -5.70
N THR A 147 0.06 -9.30 -5.13
CA THR A 147 0.94 -10.37 -4.63
C THR A 147 0.24 -11.16 -3.51
N CYS A 148 -0.38 -10.47 -2.55
CA CYS A 148 -1.14 -11.12 -1.48
C CYS A 148 -2.31 -11.93 -2.04
N TRP A 149 -3.08 -11.36 -2.99
CA TRP A 149 -4.18 -12.05 -3.64
C TRP A 149 -3.72 -13.34 -4.32
N SER A 150 -2.61 -13.31 -5.07
CA SER A 150 -2.07 -14.49 -5.77
C SER A 150 -1.57 -15.58 -4.82
N HIS A 151 -1.03 -15.19 -3.65
CA HIS A 151 -0.58 -16.10 -2.60
C HIS A 151 -1.68 -16.48 -1.60
N ARG A 152 -2.91 -15.93 -1.73
CA ARG A 152 -4.00 -16.07 -0.75
C ARG A 152 -3.59 -15.63 0.66
N ALA A 153 -2.73 -14.63 0.75
CA ALA A 153 -2.32 -14.01 1.99
C ALA A 153 -3.30 -12.89 2.39
N PRO A 154 -3.68 -12.77 3.65
CA PRO A 154 -4.48 -11.65 4.12
C PRO A 154 -3.66 -10.35 4.03
N PHE A 155 -4.33 -9.24 3.69
CA PHE A 155 -3.69 -7.95 3.46
C PHE A 155 -4.48 -6.81 4.11
N ALA A 156 -3.79 -5.89 4.76
CA ALA A 156 -4.35 -4.64 5.25
C ALA A 156 -3.39 -3.49 4.94
N CYS A 157 -3.96 -2.32 4.68
CA CYS A 157 -3.20 -1.15 4.29
C CYS A 157 -3.72 0.11 4.98
N ALA A 158 -2.80 0.91 5.53
CA ALA A 158 -3.08 2.26 5.96
C ALA A 158 -2.10 3.23 5.29
N LYS A 159 -2.64 4.33 4.76
CA LYS A 159 -1.87 5.37 4.08
C LYS A 159 -2.00 6.70 4.81
N TYR A 160 -0.87 7.37 4.99
CA TYR A 160 -0.81 8.73 5.48
C TYR A 160 -0.74 9.69 4.30
N VAL A 161 -1.68 10.62 4.23
CA VAL A 161 -1.72 11.62 3.17
C VAL A 161 -0.65 12.67 3.44
N THR A 162 0.39 12.69 2.62
CA THR A 162 1.52 13.61 2.75
C THR A 162 1.32 14.89 1.96
N ASP A 163 0.54 14.83 0.87
CA ASP A 163 0.47 15.89 -0.13
C ASP A 163 -0.87 15.88 -0.90
N GLY A 164 -1.10 16.95 -1.67
CA GLY A 164 -2.31 17.16 -2.46
C GLY A 164 -2.34 16.44 -3.82
N ALA A 165 -1.36 15.61 -4.15
CA ALA A 165 -1.15 15.06 -5.50
C ALA A 165 -1.19 16.15 -6.58
N ASP A 166 -0.52 17.26 -6.34
CA ASP A 166 -0.44 18.45 -7.17
C ASP A 166 1.01 18.92 -7.41
N HIS A 167 1.20 20.12 -7.90
CA HIS A 167 2.54 20.63 -8.22
C HIS A 167 3.45 20.85 -7.00
N ALA A 168 2.91 20.99 -5.79
CA ALA A 168 3.66 21.13 -4.54
C ALA A 168 4.00 19.77 -3.90
N ALA A 169 3.44 18.68 -4.42
CA ALA A 169 3.47 17.36 -3.81
C ALA A 169 4.88 16.87 -3.43
N ALA A 170 5.91 17.20 -4.20
CA ALA A 170 7.28 16.73 -3.91
C ALA A 170 7.83 17.36 -2.62
N ASP A 171 7.66 18.67 -2.44
CA ASP A 171 8.15 19.39 -1.24
C ASP A 171 7.33 18.99 -0.02
N ASP A 172 6.02 18.85 -0.18
CA ASP A 172 5.11 18.40 0.88
C ASP A 172 5.43 16.98 1.31
N TRP A 173 5.68 16.06 0.37
CA TRP A 173 6.07 14.68 0.67
C TRP A 173 7.36 14.63 1.49
N HIS A 174 8.42 15.33 1.07
CA HIS A 174 9.68 15.38 1.82
C HIS A 174 9.50 15.87 3.27
N SER A 175 8.60 16.83 3.46
CA SER A 175 8.33 17.42 4.76
C SER A 175 7.45 16.56 5.67
N ASN A 176 6.67 15.62 5.11
CA ASN A 176 5.62 14.92 5.81
C ASN A 176 5.81 13.40 5.91
N VAL A 177 6.66 12.78 5.06
CA VAL A 177 6.77 11.32 4.91
C VAL A 177 7.02 10.56 6.23
N HIS A 178 7.71 11.17 7.18
CA HIS A 178 8.09 10.55 8.46
C HIS A 178 7.06 10.77 9.58
N LYS A 179 6.04 11.60 9.37
CA LYS A 179 5.16 12.08 10.46
C LYS A 179 4.18 11.02 10.98
N ALA A 180 3.92 9.98 10.22
CA ALA A 180 2.95 8.95 10.61
C ALA A 180 3.57 7.70 11.25
N ALA A 181 4.88 7.68 11.50
CA ALA A 181 5.56 6.48 11.97
C ALA A 181 5.03 5.94 13.30
N ASP A 182 4.72 6.83 14.25
CA ASP A 182 4.16 6.47 15.56
C ASP A 182 2.72 5.96 15.45
N GLU A 183 1.91 6.58 14.59
CA GLU A 183 0.54 6.15 14.30
C GLU A 183 0.53 4.77 13.63
N PHE A 184 1.42 4.52 12.67
CA PHE A 184 1.59 3.21 12.05
C PHE A 184 1.98 2.14 13.07
N LEU A 185 2.92 2.45 13.96
CA LEU A 185 3.28 1.53 15.05
C LEU A 185 2.09 1.26 15.98
N SER A 186 1.29 2.27 16.28
CA SER A 186 0.07 2.12 17.10
C SER A 186 -0.97 1.22 16.42
N LEU A 187 -1.17 1.35 15.11
CA LEU A 187 -2.04 0.46 14.33
C LEU A 187 -1.52 -0.99 14.33
N TYR A 188 -0.21 -1.17 14.12
CA TYR A 188 0.43 -2.49 14.21
C TYR A 188 0.18 -3.13 15.57
N GLN A 189 0.44 -2.41 16.65
CA GLN A 189 0.26 -2.90 18.03
C GLN A 189 -1.19 -3.27 18.34
N ALA A 190 -2.16 -2.57 17.75
CA ALA A 190 -3.59 -2.89 17.91
C ALA A 190 -3.97 -4.22 17.23
N VAL A 191 -3.29 -4.58 16.14
CA VAL A 191 -3.52 -5.84 15.40
C VAL A 191 -2.88 -7.04 16.10
N VAL A 192 -1.71 -6.86 16.71
CA VAL A 192 -0.93 -7.98 17.30
C VAL A 192 -1.24 -8.22 18.78
N ARG A 193 -2.11 -7.42 19.40
CA ARG A 193 -2.61 -7.65 20.78
C ARG A 193 -3.73 -8.65 20.80
#